data_e5c71ad860020565a0c8243b4d502304
#
_entry.id   e5c71ad860020565a0c8243b4d502304
#
_cell.length_a   1.000
_cell.length_b   1.000
_cell.length_c   1.000
_cell.angle_alpha   90.00
_cell.angle_beta   90.00
_cell.angle_gamma   90.00
#
_symmetry.space_group_name_H-M   'P 1'
#
loop_
_entity.id
_entity.type
_entity.pdbx_description
1 polymer ?
#
loop_
_entity_poly.entity_id
_entity_poly.type
_entity_poly.pdbx_seq_one_letter_code
_entity_poly.pdbx_strand_id
1 'polypeptide(L)'
;MYLDKQTQKEYNTYQTNEMEGGRYMARNKYPEITVEKILEVSQRLFMEKGYDNTTIQDIVNELGGLTKGAIYHHFKSKEEIIDALGEKLFFDNNPFITVQNQKNLNGLEKMREVIKLNHADNDRAELGKQSIPLLKNPRLLAELAETNRKLIAPLWLQLIQEGIEDGSIQTEYAKELSELLPLLTNFWLIPSVYPATPEELLSKFAFIKYLLDSMNLPIIDDEIFGMAQNCFEHLNVAE
;
A
#
# COMPACT_ATOMS: atom_id res chain seq x y z
N MET A 1 20.98 -7.73 -1.70
CA MET A 1 20.68 -9.04 -2.31
C MET A 1 19.28 -8.92 -2.86
N TYR A 2 19.09 -8.99 -4.17
CA TYR A 2 17.79 -8.79 -4.84
C TYR A 2 16.71 -9.63 -4.16
N LEU A 3 15.44 -9.12 -4.15
CA LEU A 3 14.30 -9.99 -3.92
C LEU A 3 14.64 -11.34 -4.53
N ASP A 4 14.54 -12.42 -3.75
CA ASP A 4 14.88 -13.72 -4.23
C ASP A 4 14.10 -13.94 -5.53
N LYS A 5 14.72 -14.71 -6.45
CA LYS A 5 14.11 -14.96 -7.76
C LYS A 5 12.70 -15.56 -7.65
N GLN A 6 12.32 -16.04 -6.48
CA GLN A 6 11.03 -16.62 -6.18
C GLN A 6 9.98 -15.54 -5.89
N THR A 7 10.29 -14.52 -5.10
CA THR A 7 9.42 -13.37 -4.84
C THR A 7 9.23 -12.53 -6.11
N GLN A 8 10.28 -12.35 -6.91
CA GLN A 8 10.19 -11.70 -8.22
C GLN A 8 9.40 -12.55 -9.24
N LYS A 9 9.51 -13.87 -9.15
CA LYS A 9 8.77 -14.79 -10.01
C LYS A 9 7.30 -14.91 -9.61
N GLU A 10 7.01 -14.88 -8.32
CA GLU A 10 5.65 -14.83 -7.78
C GLU A 10 4.99 -13.51 -8.15
N TYR A 11 5.69 -12.39 -8.07
CA TYR A 11 5.25 -11.08 -8.57
C TYR A 11 4.92 -11.12 -10.08
N ASN A 12 5.83 -11.65 -10.89
CA ASN A 12 5.60 -11.80 -12.33
C ASN A 12 4.47 -12.81 -12.63
N THR A 13 4.26 -13.80 -11.77
CA THR A 13 3.19 -14.81 -11.89
C THR A 13 1.83 -14.25 -11.48
N TYR A 14 1.78 -13.31 -10.50
CA TYR A 14 0.56 -12.55 -10.18
C TYR A 14 0.09 -11.72 -11.38
N GLN A 15 1.00 -11.06 -12.07
CA GLN A 15 0.69 -10.33 -13.31
C GLN A 15 0.31 -11.24 -14.49
N THR A 16 0.80 -12.48 -14.54
CA THR A 16 0.56 -13.39 -15.68
C THR A 16 -0.61 -14.36 -15.47
N ASN A 17 -0.96 -14.76 -14.24
CA ASN A 17 -2.03 -15.73 -13.97
C ASN A 17 -3.46 -15.16 -14.09
N GLU A 18 -3.65 -13.85 -14.11
CA GLU A 18 -4.92 -13.24 -14.49
C GLU A 18 -5.19 -13.27 -16.00
N MET A 19 -4.23 -13.69 -16.84
CA MET A 19 -4.33 -13.65 -18.29
C MET A 19 -4.68 -14.99 -18.98
N GLU A 20 -4.83 -16.10 -18.27
CA GLU A 20 -5.09 -17.43 -18.90
C GLU A 20 -6.54 -17.88 -18.92
N GLY A 21 -7.49 -16.99 -19.06
CA GLY A 21 -8.90 -17.37 -19.10
C GLY A 21 -9.72 -16.64 -20.15
N GLY A 22 -9.55 -16.90 -21.47
CA GLY A 22 -10.57 -16.37 -22.35
C GLY A 22 -10.28 -16.37 -23.85
N ARG A 23 -11.30 -16.60 -24.59
CA ARG A 23 -11.41 -16.79 -26.04
C ARG A 23 -11.10 -15.55 -26.87
N TYR A 24 -10.52 -15.79 -28.05
CA TYR A 24 -10.23 -14.90 -29.17
C TYR A 24 -11.37 -13.93 -29.52
N MET A 25 -11.08 -12.62 -29.39
CA MET A 25 -11.59 -11.55 -30.24
C MET A 25 -10.47 -10.56 -30.52
N ALA A 26 -10.52 -9.83 -31.63
CA ALA A 26 -9.47 -9.01 -32.23
C ALA A 26 -8.40 -8.48 -31.23
N ARG A 27 -7.27 -9.14 -31.26
CA ARG A 27 -6.15 -9.01 -30.34
C ARG A 27 -5.62 -7.58 -30.36
N ASN A 28 -5.86 -6.84 -29.27
CA ASN A 28 -5.15 -5.59 -29.02
C ASN A 28 -3.65 -5.93 -29.02
N LYS A 29 -2.87 -5.30 -29.85
CA LYS A 29 -1.47 -5.65 -30.10
C LYS A 29 -0.57 -5.38 -28.88
N TYR A 30 -1.09 -4.62 -27.88
CA TYR A 30 -0.37 -4.20 -26.68
C TYR A 30 -1.35 -4.05 -25.48
N PRO A 31 -1.83 -5.12 -24.85
CA PRO A 31 -2.75 -5.04 -23.72
C PRO A 31 -2.14 -4.31 -22.51
N GLU A 32 -0.84 -4.47 -22.28
CA GLU A 32 -0.08 -3.82 -21.19
C GLU A 32 -0.08 -2.29 -21.32
N ILE A 33 0.14 -1.76 -22.52
CA ILE A 33 0.08 -0.31 -22.79
C ILE A 33 -1.34 0.24 -22.53
N THR A 34 -2.35 -0.58 -22.72
CA THR A 34 -3.73 -0.16 -22.48
C THR A 34 -4.02 -0.08 -20.99
N VAL A 35 -3.57 -1.05 -20.18
CA VAL A 35 -3.71 -1.04 -18.72
C VAL A 35 -2.98 0.15 -18.13
N GLU A 36 -1.72 0.38 -18.52
CA GLU A 36 -0.92 1.51 -18.03
C GLU A 36 -1.60 2.85 -18.31
N LYS A 37 -2.10 3.07 -19.52
CA LYS A 37 -2.85 4.30 -19.88
C LYS A 37 -4.15 4.46 -19.09
N ILE A 38 -4.87 3.37 -18.83
CA ILE A 38 -6.07 3.43 -17.99
C ILE A 38 -5.69 3.86 -16.58
N LEU A 39 -4.63 3.28 -16.01
CA LEU A 39 -4.16 3.63 -14.67
C LEU A 39 -3.67 5.09 -14.59
N GLU A 40 -2.87 5.56 -15.54
CA GLU A 40 -2.37 6.95 -15.59
C GLU A 40 -3.52 7.97 -15.66
N VAL A 41 -4.49 7.75 -16.55
CA VAL A 41 -5.65 8.64 -16.70
C VAL A 41 -6.52 8.59 -15.44
N SER A 42 -6.72 7.40 -14.88
CA SER A 42 -7.53 7.23 -13.68
C SER A 42 -6.87 7.90 -12.47
N GLN A 43 -5.55 7.76 -12.29
CA GLN A 43 -4.79 8.44 -11.25
C GLN A 43 -4.99 9.95 -11.34
N ARG A 44 -4.77 10.52 -12.51
CA ARG A 44 -4.95 11.96 -12.74
C ARG A 44 -6.37 12.42 -12.39
N LEU A 45 -7.39 11.71 -12.87
CA LEU A 45 -8.79 12.07 -12.60
C LEU A 45 -9.17 11.92 -11.12
N PHE A 46 -8.67 10.89 -10.43
CA PHE A 46 -8.88 10.71 -8.99
C PHE A 46 -8.22 11.83 -8.19
N MET A 47 -7.02 12.26 -8.59
CA MET A 47 -6.33 13.39 -7.94
C MET A 47 -7.03 14.73 -8.21
N GLU A 48 -7.52 14.97 -9.42
CA GLU A 48 -8.15 16.23 -9.82
C GLU A 48 -9.59 16.38 -9.31
N LYS A 49 -10.40 15.33 -9.39
CA LYS A 49 -11.85 15.37 -9.13
C LYS A 49 -12.26 14.59 -7.88
N GLY A 50 -11.38 13.77 -7.32
CA GLY A 50 -11.67 12.77 -6.30
C GLY A 50 -12.25 11.47 -6.87
N TYR A 51 -12.04 10.37 -6.13
CA TYR A 51 -12.53 9.05 -6.52
C TYR A 51 -14.05 9.03 -6.73
N ASP A 52 -14.84 9.54 -5.79
CA ASP A 52 -16.31 9.48 -5.86
C ASP A 52 -16.88 10.23 -7.05
N ASN A 53 -16.27 11.35 -7.42
CA ASN A 53 -16.71 12.22 -8.51
C ASN A 53 -16.20 11.78 -9.89
N THR A 54 -15.35 10.76 -9.96
CA THR A 54 -14.82 10.21 -11.23
C THR A 54 -15.63 8.98 -11.63
N THR A 55 -16.12 8.98 -12.86
CA THR A 55 -16.84 7.83 -13.44
C THR A 55 -15.98 7.07 -14.44
N ILE A 56 -16.33 5.81 -14.72
CA ILE A 56 -15.70 5.06 -15.83
C ILE A 56 -15.87 5.79 -17.17
N GLN A 57 -16.98 6.54 -17.34
CA GLN A 57 -17.19 7.32 -18.56
C GLN A 57 -16.21 8.49 -18.69
N ASP A 58 -15.85 9.14 -17.57
CA ASP A 58 -14.82 10.18 -17.57
C ASP A 58 -13.48 9.62 -18.02
N ILE A 59 -13.09 8.45 -17.51
CA ILE A 59 -11.86 7.76 -17.90
C ILE A 59 -11.89 7.43 -19.40
N VAL A 60 -13.01 6.89 -19.91
CA VAL A 60 -13.19 6.60 -21.36
C VAL A 60 -13.01 7.84 -22.21
N ASN A 61 -13.62 8.96 -21.81
CA ASN A 61 -13.58 10.22 -22.56
C ASN A 61 -12.15 10.77 -22.67
N GLU A 62 -11.37 10.67 -21.59
CA GLU A 62 -9.98 11.12 -21.53
C GLU A 62 -9.02 10.21 -22.31
N LEU A 63 -9.31 8.93 -22.39
CA LEU A 63 -8.46 7.96 -23.11
C LEU A 63 -8.50 8.11 -24.63
N GLY A 64 -9.48 8.83 -25.18
CA GLY A 64 -9.59 9.15 -26.60
C GLY A 64 -9.41 7.93 -27.53
N GLY A 65 -10.47 7.17 -27.77
CA GLY A 65 -10.44 6.02 -28.68
C GLY A 65 -10.60 4.65 -28.03
N LEU A 66 -10.64 4.58 -26.69
CA LEU A 66 -11.06 3.37 -25.98
C LEU A 66 -12.57 3.42 -25.71
N THR A 67 -13.19 2.25 -25.71
CA THR A 67 -14.61 2.10 -25.35
C THR A 67 -14.75 1.70 -23.89
N LYS A 68 -15.93 1.94 -23.32
CA LYS A 68 -16.28 1.45 -21.97
C LYS A 68 -16.07 -0.06 -21.85
N GLY A 69 -16.42 -0.82 -22.90
CA GLY A 69 -16.19 -2.25 -22.95
C GLY A 69 -14.71 -2.63 -22.89
N ALA A 70 -13.82 -1.82 -23.46
CA ALA A 70 -12.39 -2.07 -23.39
C ALA A 70 -11.85 -1.90 -21.96
N ILE A 71 -12.35 -0.92 -21.21
CA ILE A 71 -11.98 -0.77 -19.78
C ILE A 71 -12.49 -1.98 -18.99
N TYR A 72 -13.77 -2.38 -19.15
CA TYR A 72 -14.33 -3.53 -18.44
C TYR A 72 -13.72 -4.89 -18.82
N HIS A 73 -12.96 -4.94 -19.91
CA HIS A 73 -12.15 -6.12 -20.22
C HIS A 73 -10.95 -6.26 -19.27
N HIS A 74 -10.38 -5.12 -18.81
CA HIS A 74 -9.23 -5.11 -17.91
C HIS A 74 -9.64 -4.98 -16.42
N PHE A 75 -10.62 -4.15 -16.13
CA PHE A 75 -11.08 -3.83 -14.78
C PHE A 75 -12.59 -3.96 -14.69
N LYS A 76 -13.08 -4.82 -13.80
CA LYS A 76 -14.53 -5.08 -13.65
C LYS A 76 -15.26 -3.92 -12.97
N SER A 77 -14.54 -3.08 -12.25
CA SER A 77 -15.10 -1.96 -11.50
C SER A 77 -14.08 -0.82 -11.32
N LYS A 78 -14.55 0.33 -10.84
CA LYS A 78 -13.70 1.47 -10.49
C LYS A 78 -12.82 1.14 -9.26
N GLU A 79 -13.32 0.30 -8.37
CA GLU A 79 -12.60 -0.21 -7.21
C GLU A 79 -11.36 -1.02 -7.64
N GLU A 80 -11.48 -1.87 -8.65
CA GLU A 80 -10.31 -2.61 -9.18
C GLU A 80 -9.26 -1.68 -9.79
N ILE A 81 -9.66 -0.54 -10.34
CA ILE A 81 -8.72 0.45 -10.88
C ILE A 81 -7.94 1.13 -9.75
N ILE A 82 -8.61 1.55 -8.67
CA ILE A 82 -7.92 2.23 -7.55
C ILE A 82 -7.02 1.25 -6.79
N ASP A 83 -7.41 0.00 -6.67
CA ASP A 83 -6.60 -1.06 -6.08
C ASP A 83 -5.32 -1.29 -6.91
N ALA A 84 -5.44 -1.47 -8.21
CA ALA A 84 -4.31 -1.61 -9.13
C ALA A 84 -3.40 -0.36 -9.14
N LEU A 85 -3.95 0.84 -8.93
CA LEU A 85 -3.16 2.06 -8.75
C LEU A 85 -2.36 2.03 -7.45
N GLY A 86 -2.95 1.57 -6.35
CA GLY A 86 -2.25 1.40 -5.08
C GLY A 86 -1.08 0.43 -5.21
N GLU A 87 -1.29 -0.70 -5.87
CA GLU A 87 -0.22 -1.66 -6.19
C GLU A 87 0.86 -1.03 -7.06
N LYS A 88 0.50 -0.38 -8.17
CA LYS A 88 1.45 0.28 -9.07
C LYS A 88 2.32 1.28 -8.32
N LEU A 89 1.73 2.18 -7.54
CA LEU A 89 2.46 3.17 -6.75
C LEU A 89 3.39 2.52 -5.71
N PHE A 90 2.94 1.42 -5.11
CA PHE A 90 3.79 0.69 -4.17
C PHE A 90 5.03 0.10 -4.85
N PHE A 91 4.88 -0.44 -6.08
CA PHE A 91 6.01 -1.06 -6.78
C PHE A 91 6.91 -0.05 -7.48
N ASP A 92 6.36 1.03 -8.05
CA ASP A 92 7.13 2.07 -8.73
C ASP A 92 8.07 2.81 -7.76
N ASN A 93 7.62 3.06 -6.53
CA ASN A 93 8.36 3.75 -5.47
C ASN A 93 8.47 2.89 -4.20
N ASN A 94 8.86 1.62 -4.31
CA ASN A 94 8.88 0.72 -3.17
C ASN A 94 9.90 1.17 -2.11
N PRO A 95 9.47 1.66 -0.93
CA PRO A 95 10.35 2.18 0.09
C PRO A 95 11.26 1.10 0.67
N PHE A 96 10.83 -0.16 0.70
CA PHE A 96 11.66 -1.28 1.16
C PHE A 96 12.85 -1.53 0.23
N ILE A 97 12.65 -1.42 -1.09
CA ILE A 97 13.75 -1.54 -2.06
C ILE A 97 14.70 -0.34 -1.94
N THR A 98 14.15 0.85 -1.74
CA THR A 98 14.94 2.08 -1.59
C THR A 98 15.90 1.97 -0.41
N VAL A 99 15.42 1.54 0.76
CA VAL A 99 16.26 1.44 1.97
C VAL A 99 17.28 0.30 1.91
N GLN A 100 17.02 -0.78 1.17
CA GLN A 100 17.99 -1.86 1.00
C GLN A 100 19.29 -1.39 0.36
N ASN A 101 19.23 -0.38 -0.49
CA ASN A 101 20.41 0.21 -1.14
C ASN A 101 21.18 1.19 -0.23
N GLN A 102 20.64 1.57 0.92
CA GLN A 102 21.23 2.50 1.88
C GLN A 102 22.13 1.74 2.88
N LYS A 103 23.37 1.50 2.49
CA LYS A 103 24.35 0.71 3.28
C LYS A 103 24.80 1.38 4.58
N ASN A 104 24.54 2.66 4.74
CA ASN A 104 24.88 3.45 5.93
C ASN A 104 23.83 3.33 7.04
N LEU A 105 22.69 2.71 6.80
CA LEU A 105 21.63 2.53 7.78
C LEU A 105 21.66 1.10 8.34
N ASN A 106 21.47 0.98 9.66
CA ASN A 106 21.18 -0.29 10.32
C ASN A 106 19.72 -0.72 10.11
N GLY A 107 19.35 -1.94 10.50
CA GLY A 107 18.02 -2.49 10.27
C GLY A 107 16.90 -1.64 10.86
N LEU A 108 17.05 -1.13 12.08
CA LEU A 108 16.08 -0.26 12.74
C LEU A 108 15.93 1.09 12.01
N GLU A 109 17.04 1.70 11.60
CA GLU A 109 17.04 2.94 10.83
C GLU A 109 16.37 2.76 9.47
N LYS A 110 16.60 1.62 8.78
CA LYS A 110 15.90 1.27 7.55
C LYS A 110 14.40 1.15 7.74
N MET A 111 13.94 0.53 8.84
CA MET A 111 12.52 0.44 9.16
C MET A 111 11.88 1.82 9.34
N ARG A 112 12.56 2.72 10.05
CA ARG A 112 12.11 4.12 10.21
C ARG A 112 12.06 4.85 8.87
N GLU A 113 13.08 4.68 8.06
CA GLU A 113 13.16 5.30 6.74
C GLU A 113 12.05 4.82 5.79
N VAL A 114 11.66 3.53 5.84
CA VAL A 114 10.48 3.02 5.12
C VAL A 114 9.23 3.81 5.49
N ILE A 115 9.00 4.07 6.77
CA ILE A 115 7.84 4.82 7.26
C ILE A 115 7.87 6.26 6.74
N LYS A 116 9.04 6.92 6.81
CA LYS A 116 9.25 8.30 6.35
C LYS A 116 9.03 8.43 4.84
N LEU A 117 9.62 7.54 4.05
CA LEU A 117 9.45 7.51 2.59
C LEU A 117 7.99 7.26 2.20
N ASN A 118 7.30 6.38 2.90
CA ASN A 118 5.88 6.11 2.66
C ASN A 118 5.00 7.33 2.96
N HIS A 119 5.35 8.10 4.00
CA HIS A 119 4.65 9.33 4.36
C HIS A 119 4.98 10.50 3.42
N ALA A 120 6.20 10.57 2.89
CA ALA A 120 6.63 11.63 1.98
C ALA A 120 6.08 11.48 0.55
N ASP A 121 5.55 10.32 0.17
CA ASP A 121 4.92 10.07 -1.14
C ASP A 121 3.50 10.65 -1.15
N ASN A 122 3.39 11.89 -1.62
CA ASN A 122 2.13 12.63 -1.64
C ASN A 122 1.04 11.94 -2.49
N ASP A 123 1.39 11.36 -3.64
CA ASP A 123 0.44 10.68 -4.52
C ASP A 123 -0.15 9.45 -3.83
N ARG A 124 0.72 8.66 -3.18
CA ARG A 124 0.31 7.50 -2.39
C ARG A 124 -0.54 7.89 -1.19
N ALA A 125 -0.14 8.94 -0.47
CA ALA A 125 -0.89 9.43 0.69
C ALA A 125 -2.30 9.90 0.29
N GLU A 126 -2.43 10.61 -0.83
CA GLU A 126 -3.71 11.11 -1.30
C GLU A 126 -4.63 9.99 -1.81
N LEU A 127 -4.11 9.07 -2.64
CA LEU A 127 -4.86 7.90 -3.08
C LEU A 127 -5.23 6.98 -1.91
N GLY A 128 -4.34 6.83 -0.93
CA GLY A 128 -4.61 6.11 0.31
C GLY A 128 -5.81 6.70 1.06
N LYS A 129 -5.86 8.02 1.25
CA LYS A 129 -7.00 8.71 1.88
C LYS A 129 -8.32 8.43 1.13
N GLN A 130 -8.29 8.49 -0.20
CA GLN A 130 -9.48 8.20 -1.03
C GLN A 130 -9.90 6.73 -1.00
N SER A 131 -8.97 5.83 -0.71
CA SER A 131 -9.23 4.38 -0.61
C SER A 131 -9.81 3.96 0.75
N ILE A 132 -9.54 4.71 1.83
CA ILE A 132 -10.01 4.38 3.19
C ILE A 132 -11.51 4.08 3.24
N PRO A 133 -12.44 4.89 2.68
CA PRO A 133 -13.87 4.60 2.72
C PRO A 133 -14.24 3.30 1.99
N LEU A 134 -13.45 2.90 1.00
CA LEU A 134 -13.71 1.72 0.19
C LEU A 134 -13.45 0.41 0.96
N LEU A 135 -12.65 0.45 2.02
CA LEU A 135 -12.38 -0.70 2.90
C LEU A 135 -13.59 -1.14 3.72
N LYS A 136 -14.72 -0.40 3.67
CA LYS A 136 -16.04 -0.91 4.08
C LYS A 136 -16.52 -2.07 3.19
N ASN A 137 -15.98 -2.22 1.98
CA ASN A 137 -16.25 -3.35 1.11
C ASN A 137 -15.45 -4.58 1.59
N PRO A 138 -16.13 -5.69 2.00
CA PRO A 138 -15.45 -6.88 2.52
C PRO A 138 -14.45 -7.51 1.54
N ARG A 139 -14.68 -7.38 0.24
CA ARG A 139 -13.77 -7.91 -0.79
C ARG A 139 -12.43 -7.16 -0.75
N LEU A 140 -12.46 -5.81 -0.80
CA LEU A 140 -11.23 -4.99 -0.75
C LEU A 140 -10.48 -5.17 0.57
N LEU A 141 -11.21 -5.35 1.67
CA LEU A 141 -10.61 -5.64 2.96
C LEU A 141 -9.89 -7.01 2.96
N ALA A 142 -10.47 -8.02 2.30
CA ALA A 142 -9.84 -9.33 2.15
C ALA A 142 -8.59 -9.26 1.24
N GLU A 143 -8.64 -8.51 0.15
CA GLU A 143 -7.50 -8.27 -0.75
C GLU A 143 -6.36 -7.56 -0.01
N LEU A 144 -6.66 -6.54 0.81
CA LEU A 144 -5.69 -5.88 1.68
C LEU A 144 -5.03 -6.87 2.67
N ALA A 145 -5.82 -7.77 3.28
CA ALA A 145 -5.30 -8.80 4.18
C ALA A 145 -4.33 -9.75 3.47
N GLU A 146 -4.65 -10.16 2.24
CA GLU A 146 -3.78 -11.01 1.42
C GLU A 146 -2.46 -10.29 1.07
N THR A 147 -2.53 -9.02 0.63
CA THR A 147 -1.35 -8.20 0.32
C THR A 147 -0.47 -8.04 1.55
N ASN A 148 -1.04 -7.73 2.71
CA ASN A 148 -0.28 -7.64 3.96
C ASN A 148 0.41 -8.95 4.30
N ARG A 149 -0.29 -10.08 4.18
CA ARG A 149 0.26 -11.39 4.53
C ARG A 149 1.35 -11.85 3.56
N LYS A 150 1.12 -11.68 2.25
CA LYS A 150 2.00 -12.24 1.22
C LYS A 150 3.17 -11.34 0.85
N LEU A 151 3.01 -10.03 1.01
CA LEU A 151 3.98 -9.05 0.53
C LEU A 151 4.56 -8.19 1.66
N ILE A 152 3.73 -7.54 2.46
CA ILE A 152 4.20 -6.52 3.40
C ILE A 152 4.89 -7.14 4.63
N ALA A 153 4.29 -8.18 5.22
CA ALA A 153 4.87 -8.85 6.38
C ALA A 153 6.25 -9.47 6.09
N PRO A 154 6.49 -10.17 4.95
CA PRO A 154 7.82 -10.63 4.58
C PRO A 154 8.87 -9.53 4.42
N LEU A 155 8.48 -8.36 3.91
CA LEU A 155 9.39 -7.21 3.78
C LEU A 155 9.79 -6.63 5.15
N TRP A 156 8.82 -6.50 6.08
CA TRP A 156 9.13 -6.13 7.46
C TRP A 156 10.00 -7.17 8.15
N LEU A 157 9.72 -8.48 7.96
CA LEU A 157 10.52 -9.55 8.55
C LEU A 157 11.99 -9.45 8.15
N GLN A 158 12.26 -9.17 6.88
CA GLN A 158 13.64 -9.00 6.39
C GLN A 158 14.36 -7.87 7.13
N LEU A 159 13.73 -6.70 7.29
CA LEU A 159 14.34 -5.56 7.97
C LEU A 159 14.53 -5.82 9.48
N ILE A 160 13.58 -6.50 10.13
CA ILE A 160 13.72 -6.91 11.54
C ILE A 160 14.90 -7.88 11.70
N GLN A 161 15.04 -8.84 10.79
CA GLN A 161 16.16 -9.79 10.82
C GLN A 161 17.51 -9.08 10.60
N GLU A 162 17.59 -8.14 9.65
CA GLU A 162 18.78 -7.32 9.47
C GLU A 162 19.13 -6.55 10.76
N GLY A 163 18.13 -5.99 11.44
CA GLY A 163 18.34 -5.27 12.71
C GLY A 163 18.75 -6.19 13.87
N ILE A 164 18.33 -7.44 13.88
CA ILE A 164 18.80 -8.44 14.84
C ILE A 164 20.27 -8.79 14.54
N GLU A 165 20.63 -8.99 13.27
CA GLU A 165 21.97 -9.33 12.84
C GLU A 165 22.97 -8.20 13.13
N ASP A 166 22.59 -6.93 12.95
CA ASP A 166 23.46 -5.77 13.20
C ASP A 166 23.38 -5.26 14.65
N GLY A 167 22.50 -5.85 15.48
CA GLY A 167 22.36 -5.54 16.90
C GLY A 167 21.50 -4.29 17.21
N SER A 168 20.88 -3.66 16.20
CA SER A 168 19.99 -2.50 16.39
C SER A 168 18.60 -2.88 16.89
N ILE A 169 18.20 -4.17 16.78
CA ILE A 169 16.94 -4.74 17.25
C ILE A 169 17.24 -5.96 18.13
N GLN A 170 16.54 -6.08 19.27
CA GLN A 170 16.76 -7.18 20.23
C GLN A 170 15.44 -7.84 20.59
N THR A 171 14.79 -8.46 19.62
CA THR A 171 13.51 -9.16 19.82
C THR A 171 13.62 -10.65 19.51
N GLU A 172 12.85 -11.46 20.24
CA GLU A 172 12.67 -12.89 19.96
C GLU A 172 11.43 -13.15 19.04
N TYR A 173 10.64 -12.11 18.75
CA TYR A 173 9.35 -12.19 18.08
C TYR A 173 9.37 -11.57 16.67
N ALA A 174 10.48 -11.78 15.92
CA ALA A 174 10.67 -11.15 14.62
C ALA A 174 9.52 -11.44 13.64
N LYS A 175 9.07 -12.70 13.58
CA LYS A 175 8.00 -13.11 12.69
C LYS A 175 6.65 -12.54 13.13
N GLU A 176 6.31 -12.69 14.39
CA GLU A 176 5.05 -12.21 14.96
C GLU A 176 4.92 -10.69 14.81
N LEU A 177 5.99 -9.96 15.07
CA LEU A 177 6.02 -8.50 14.89
C LEU A 177 5.91 -8.09 13.42
N SER A 178 6.54 -8.82 12.51
CA SER A 178 6.42 -8.52 11.08
C SER A 178 4.99 -8.70 10.55
N GLU A 179 4.24 -9.66 11.08
CA GLU A 179 2.83 -9.91 10.77
C GLU A 179 1.90 -8.92 11.50
N LEU A 180 2.24 -8.56 12.75
CA LEU A 180 1.45 -7.65 13.58
C LEU A 180 1.50 -6.21 13.08
N LEU A 181 2.66 -5.71 12.63
CA LEU A 181 2.84 -4.34 12.16
C LEU A 181 1.77 -3.92 11.12
N PRO A 182 1.59 -4.64 9.99
CA PRO A 182 0.56 -4.28 9.02
C PRO A 182 -0.87 -4.45 9.56
N LEU A 183 -1.12 -5.35 10.50
CA LEU A 183 -2.43 -5.47 11.14
C LEU A 183 -2.75 -4.23 11.98
N LEU A 184 -1.79 -3.72 12.73
CA LEU A 184 -1.97 -2.53 13.55
C LEU A 184 -2.12 -1.27 12.69
N THR A 185 -1.32 -1.12 11.63
CA THR A 185 -1.29 0.10 10.82
C THR A 185 -2.37 0.12 9.73
N ASN A 186 -2.58 -0.99 9.02
CA ASN A 186 -3.44 -1.07 7.85
C ASN A 186 -4.87 -1.57 8.15
N PHE A 187 -5.18 -1.91 9.41
CA PHE A 187 -6.54 -2.28 9.84
C PHE A 187 -6.97 -1.49 11.05
N TRP A 188 -6.23 -1.58 12.18
CA TRP A 188 -6.68 -1.01 13.45
C TRP A 188 -6.64 0.53 13.48
N LEU A 189 -5.74 1.16 12.73
CA LEU A 189 -5.67 2.61 12.56
C LEU A 189 -6.55 3.13 11.42
N ILE A 190 -7.29 2.27 10.70
CA ILE A 190 -8.16 2.69 9.59
C ILE A 190 -9.56 2.99 10.11
N PRO A 191 -10.05 4.24 10.07
CA PRO A 191 -11.34 4.61 10.66
C PRO A 191 -12.55 3.93 10.02
N SER A 192 -12.48 3.52 8.75
CA SER A 192 -13.55 2.77 8.10
C SER A 192 -13.66 1.32 8.56
N VAL A 193 -12.62 0.77 9.20
CA VAL A 193 -12.57 -0.59 9.76
C VAL A 193 -12.83 -0.55 11.28
N TYR A 194 -12.13 0.34 11.97
CA TYR A 194 -12.28 0.61 13.40
C TYR A 194 -12.56 2.09 13.61
N PRO A 195 -13.83 2.51 13.64
CA PRO A 195 -14.21 3.91 13.82
C PRO A 195 -13.49 4.55 15.01
N ALA A 196 -12.90 5.72 14.78
CA ALA A 196 -12.14 6.44 15.79
C ALA A 196 -12.05 7.93 15.42
N THR A 197 -12.05 8.81 16.42
CA THR A 197 -11.75 10.23 16.26
C THR A 197 -10.23 10.44 16.06
N PRO A 198 -9.77 11.61 15.61
CA PRO A 198 -8.35 11.93 15.53
C PRO A 198 -7.59 11.71 16.87
N GLU A 199 -8.20 12.09 17.99
CA GLU A 199 -7.64 11.89 19.33
C GLU A 199 -7.54 10.40 19.69
N GLU A 200 -8.55 9.62 19.34
CA GLU A 200 -8.53 8.16 19.55
C GLU A 200 -7.49 7.48 18.65
N LEU A 201 -7.30 7.94 17.41
CA LEU A 201 -6.24 7.45 16.53
C LEU A 201 -4.85 7.74 17.11
N LEU A 202 -4.64 8.94 17.65
CA LEU A 202 -3.39 9.29 18.31
C LEU A 202 -3.16 8.43 19.55
N SER A 203 -4.21 8.16 20.34
CA SER A 203 -4.15 7.27 21.50
C SER A 203 -3.79 5.84 21.09
N LYS A 204 -4.41 5.30 20.02
CA LYS A 204 -4.07 4.00 19.45
C LYS A 204 -2.61 3.95 19.00
N PHE A 205 -2.12 5.02 18.34
CA PHE A 205 -0.75 5.09 17.86
C PHE A 205 0.27 5.14 19.01
N ALA A 206 -0.05 5.88 20.07
CA ALA A 206 0.75 5.89 21.30
C ALA A 206 0.81 4.50 21.96
N PHE A 207 -0.31 3.77 21.96
CA PHE A 207 -0.35 2.38 22.43
C PHE A 207 0.50 1.45 21.55
N ILE A 208 0.45 1.61 20.22
CA ILE A 208 1.31 0.84 19.30
C ILE A 208 2.78 1.10 19.62
N LYS A 209 3.16 2.37 19.81
CA LYS A 209 4.54 2.72 20.22
C LYS A 209 4.93 1.99 21.50
N TYR A 210 4.11 2.07 22.55
CA TYR A 210 4.37 1.39 23.83
C TYR A 210 4.51 -0.14 23.65
N LEU A 211 3.62 -0.75 22.86
CA LEU A 211 3.65 -2.18 22.57
C LEU A 211 4.96 -2.59 21.88
N LEU A 212 5.34 -1.87 20.83
CA LEU A 212 6.55 -2.19 20.06
C LEU A 212 7.82 -1.95 20.88
N ASP A 213 7.89 -0.86 21.66
CA ASP A 213 9.00 -0.60 22.58
C ASP A 213 9.13 -1.73 23.63
N SER A 214 8.01 -2.22 24.17
CA SER A 214 8.00 -3.33 25.14
C SER A 214 8.45 -4.68 24.55
N MET A 215 8.38 -4.81 23.22
CA MET A 215 8.87 -5.98 22.48
C MET A 215 10.28 -5.78 21.92
N ASN A 216 11.01 -4.75 22.41
CA ASN A 216 12.33 -4.36 21.94
C ASN A 216 12.42 -4.06 20.44
N LEU A 217 11.34 -3.50 19.88
CA LEU A 217 11.27 -2.99 18.52
C LEU A 217 10.91 -1.49 18.50
N PRO A 218 11.81 -0.58 18.90
CA PRO A 218 11.53 0.85 19.06
C PRO A 218 11.50 1.58 17.70
N ILE A 219 10.65 1.16 16.79
CA ILE A 219 10.55 1.72 15.42
C ILE A 219 9.95 3.14 15.43
N ILE A 220 9.05 3.46 16.37
CA ILE A 220 8.37 4.75 16.44
C ILE A 220 9.20 5.70 17.32
N ASP A 221 10.00 6.57 16.70
CA ASP A 221 10.68 7.65 17.36
C ASP A 221 9.80 8.93 17.43
N ASP A 222 10.35 10.01 18.01
CA ASP A 222 9.61 11.26 18.17
C ASP A 222 9.26 11.92 16.82
N GLU A 223 10.10 11.76 15.80
CA GLU A 223 9.84 12.27 14.47
C GLU A 223 8.66 11.54 13.82
N ILE A 224 8.66 10.21 13.82
CA ILE A 224 7.55 9.38 13.29
C ILE A 224 6.28 9.64 14.09
N PHE A 225 6.38 9.82 15.40
CA PHE A 225 5.22 10.15 16.23
C PHE A 225 4.62 11.50 15.86
N GLY A 226 5.44 12.52 15.67
CA GLY A 226 4.99 13.85 15.21
C GLY A 226 4.38 13.83 13.82
N MET A 227 4.92 13.03 12.89
CA MET A 227 4.35 12.83 11.55
C MET A 227 2.95 12.22 11.64
N ALA A 228 2.76 11.20 12.46
CA ALA A 228 1.46 10.54 12.65
C ALA A 228 0.44 11.50 13.28
N GLN A 229 0.84 12.29 14.28
CA GLN A 229 -0.01 13.30 14.89
C GLN A 229 -0.51 14.30 13.85
N ASN A 230 0.38 14.89 13.05
CA ASN A 230 0.01 15.80 11.99
C ASN A 230 -0.93 15.16 10.97
N CYS A 231 -0.71 13.89 10.62
CA CYS A 231 -1.57 13.17 9.69
C CYS A 231 -2.99 13.00 10.26
N PHE A 232 -3.14 12.59 11.52
CA PHE A 232 -4.45 12.36 12.14
C PHE A 232 -5.24 13.66 12.35
N GLU A 233 -4.60 14.76 12.71
CA GLU A 233 -5.22 16.07 12.86
C GLU A 233 -5.87 16.58 11.55
N HIS A 234 -5.37 16.14 10.40
CA HIS A 234 -5.87 16.51 9.06
C HIS A 234 -6.75 15.42 8.41
N LEU A 235 -7.01 14.32 9.10
CA LEU A 235 -7.97 13.32 8.64
C LEU A 235 -9.39 13.85 8.82
N ASN A 236 -10.07 14.16 7.71
CA ASN A 236 -11.52 14.35 7.74
C ASN A 236 -12.18 13.00 8.00
N VAL A 237 -12.42 12.68 9.25
CA VAL A 237 -13.27 11.55 9.63
C VAL A 237 -14.70 11.99 9.34
N ALA A 238 -15.21 11.63 8.15
CA ALA A 238 -16.62 11.84 7.84
C ALA A 238 -17.45 11.00 8.83
N GLU A 239 -18.37 11.67 9.54
CA GLU A 239 -19.37 11.07 10.43
C GLU A 239 -20.24 10.01 9.74
#